data_2ee2f37a1f0b2a97b0e4814e2aa53da3
#
_entry.id   2ee2f37a1f0b2a97b0e4814e2aa53da3
#
_cell.length_a   1.000
_cell.length_b   1.000
_cell.length_c   1.000
_cell.angle_alpha   90.00
_cell.angle_beta   90.00
_cell.angle_gamma   90.00
#
_symmetry.space_group_name_H-M   'P 1'
#
loop_
_entity.id
_entity.type
_entity.pdbx_description
1 polymer ?
#
loop_
_entity_poly.entity_id
_entity_poly.type
_entity_poly.pdbx_seq_one_letter_code
_entity_poly.pdbx_strand_id
1 'polypeptide(L)'
;MFKVFNWFILFLLLITSLILSFLYTLNHQDFHHWSFILNSYYDLKNNFDPFNEIYLQYGLGQPFFFLILSKIFSINYLSIGYITALAYAINLLLIYIISKKYLSEHLSLLLIFIIIGLHPYIIYPWPDYLSSLCLTISILIYINSNKVYLIFISALFLSLAYIFRTSYLVNISLFILISIFINYKFIKSKKILYF
;
A
#
# COMPACT_ATOMS: atom_id res chain seq x y z
N MET A 1 -20.49 -20.70 -12.80
CA MET A 1 -19.83 -20.16 -13.99
C MET A 1 -19.41 -18.68 -13.84
N PHE A 2 -20.28 -17.76 -13.45
CA PHE A 2 -19.95 -16.33 -13.30
C PHE A 2 -18.83 -16.00 -12.29
N LYS A 3 -18.75 -16.68 -11.14
CA LYS A 3 -17.68 -16.43 -10.16
C LYS A 3 -16.26 -16.74 -10.70
N VAL A 4 -16.10 -17.83 -11.43
CA VAL A 4 -14.80 -18.20 -12.03
C VAL A 4 -14.38 -17.17 -13.07
N PHE A 5 -15.34 -16.67 -13.86
CA PHE A 5 -15.09 -15.65 -14.87
C PHE A 5 -14.63 -14.32 -14.26
N ASN A 6 -15.23 -13.88 -13.14
CA ASN A 6 -14.82 -12.65 -12.46
C ASN A 6 -13.40 -12.75 -11.87
N TRP A 7 -13.02 -13.91 -11.32
CA TRP A 7 -11.65 -14.15 -10.86
C TRP A 7 -10.65 -14.16 -12.02
N PHE A 8 -11.05 -14.69 -13.16
CA PHE A 8 -10.22 -14.65 -14.37
C PHE A 8 -9.99 -13.22 -14.86
N ILE A 9 -11.04 -12.39 -14.90
CA ILE A 9 -10.91 -10.95 -15.23
C ILE A 9 -9.99 -10.26 -14.24
N LEU A 10 -10.17 -10.46 -12.93
CA LEU A 10 -9.31 -9.88 -11.92
C LEU A 10 -7.84 -10.28 -12.13
N PHE A 11 -7.58 -11.55 -12.40
CA PHE A 11 -6.24 -12.07 -12.68
C PHE A 11 -5.61 -11.35 -13.89
N LEU A 12 -6.36 -11.19 -14.98
CA LEU A 12 -5.89 -10.44 -16.15
C LEU A 12 -5.59 -8.97 -15.81
N LEU A 13 -6.45 -8.31 -15.04
CA LEU A 13 -6.23 -6.93 -14.60
C LEU A 13 -4.96 -6.81 -13.75
N LEU A 14 -4.73 -7.74 -12.82
CA LEU A 14 -3.53 -7.73 -11.98
C LEU A 14 -2.25 -7.97 -12.80
N ILE A 15 -2.27 -8.92 -13.74
CA ILE A 15 -1.14 -9.14 -14.63
C ILE A 15 -0.89 -7.91 -15.51
N THR A 16 -1.94 -7.31 -16.06
CA THR A 16 -1.82 -6.09 -16.87
C THR A 16 -1.21 -4.97 -16.03
N SER A 17 -1.65 -4.79 -14.79
CA SER A 17 -1.08 -3.77 -13.88
C SER A 17 0.40 -4.02 -13.58
N LEU A 18 0.81 -5.27 -13.36
CA LEU A 18 2.21 -5.65 -13.17
C LEU A 18 3.06 -5.31 -14.39
N ILE A 19 2.61 -5.72 -15.58
CA ILE A 19 3.34 -5.49 -16.84
C ILE A 19 3.45 -4.00 -17.12
N LEU A 20 2.35 -3.24 -17.03
CA LEU A 20 2.34 -1.80 -17.28
C LEU A 20 3.23 -1.06 -16.30
N SER A 21 3.16 -1.37 -15.00
CA SER A 21 4.00 -0.77 -13.97
C SER A 21 5.48 -1.04 -14.24
N PHE A 22 5.81 -2.25 -14.61
CA PHE A 22 7.18 -2.63 -14.92
C PHE A 22 7.71 -1.98 -16.19
N LEU A 23 6.93 -1.99 -17.27
CA LEU A 23 7.29 -1.31 -18.53
C LEU A 23 7.44 0.19 -18.33
N TYR A 24 6.58 0.80 -17.50
CA TYR A 24 6.70 2.20 -17.16
C TYR A 24 8.01 2.49 -16.42
N THR A 25 8.38 1.65 -15.47
CA THR A 25 9.66 1.73 -14.75
C THR A 25 10.86 1.67 -15.70
N LEU A 26 10.81 0.82 -16.74
CA LEU A 26 11.89 0.69 -17.72
C LEU A 26 12.01 1.92 -18.65
N ASN A 27 10.91 2.55 -18.97
CA ASN A 27 10.86 3.61 -19.99
C ASN A 27 10.90 5.03 -19.42
N HIS A 28 10.48 5.23 -18.18
CA HIS A 28 10.45 6.54 -17.52
C HIS A 28 11.54 6.59 -16.44
N GLN A 29 12.72 7.02 -16.86
CA GLN A 29 13.84 7.20 -15.95
C GLN A 29 13.75 8.60 -15.34
N ASP A 30 13.09 8.71 -14.19
CA ASP A 30 13.22 9.88 -13.34
C ASP A 30 14.46 9.73 -12.45
N PHE A 31 15.61 10.11 -12.99
CA PHE A 31 16.90 10.01 -12.30
C PHE A 31 16.89 10.76 -10.96
N HIS A 32 16.08 11.80 -10.80
CA HIS A 32 16.03 12.57 -9.57
C HIS A 32 15.44 11.73 -8.42
N HIS A 33 14.24 11.19 -8.58
CA HIS A 33 13.59 10.42 -7.53
C HIS A 33 14.23 9.05 -7.28
N TRP A 34 14.66 8.37 -8.35
CA TRP A 34 15.35 7.09 -8.26
C TRP A 34 16.68 7.20 -7.52
N SER A 35 17.46 8.27 -7.78
CA SER A 35 18.72 8.47 -7.11
C SER A 35 18.55 8.70 -5.61
N PHE A 36 17.55 9.46 -5.18
CA PHE A 36 17.31 9.64 -3.75
C PHE A 36 17.01 8.33 -3.02
N ILE A 37 16.20 7.48 -3.62
CA ILE A 37 15.84 6.19 -3.02
C ILE A 37 17.05 5.27 -2.94
N LEU A 38 17.81 5.16 -4.05
CA LEU A 38 19.00 4.30 -4.10
C LEU A 38 20.11 4.84 -3.23
N ASN A 39 20.39 6.15 -3.26
CA ASN A 39 21.43 6.75 -2.43
C ASN A 39 21.15 6.53 -0.94
N SER A 40 19.93 6.84 -0.48
CA SER A 40 19.56 6.60 0.92
C SER A 40 19.72 5.13 1.34
N TYR A 41 19.43 4.19 0.44
CA TYR A 41 19.67 2.76 0.68
C TYR A 41 21.18 2.45 0.76
N TYR A 42 21.99 2.96 -0.19
CA TYR A 42 23.44 2.72 -0.21
C TYR A 42 24.14 3.38 0.98
N ASP A 43 23.71 4.57 1.37
CA ASP A 43 24.25 5.27 2.54
C ASP A 43 24.01 4.45 3.82
N LEU A 44 22.77 3.95 4.02
CA LEU A 44 22.47 3.02 5.13
C LEU A 44 23.31 1.74 5.06
N LYS A 45 23.49 1.17 3.87
CA LYS A 45 24.31 -0.02 3.67
C LYS A 45 25.77 0.20 4.03
N ASN A 46 26.25 1.42 3.83
CA ASN A 46 27.62 1.85 4.17
C ASN A 46 27.75 2.36 5.62
N ASN A 47 26.71 2.17 6.46
CA ASN A 47 26.65 2.56 7.86
C ASN A 47 26.69 4.07 8.12
N PHE A 48 26.24 4.91 7.19
CA PHE A 48 26.02 6.33 7.47
C PHE A 48 24.88 6.51 8.47
N ASP A 49 24.98 7.54 9.32
CA ASP A 49 23.94 7.84 10.31
C ASP A 49 22.67 8.35 9.63
N PRO A 50 21.52 7.63 9.78
CA PRO A 50 20.29 8.00 9.12
C PRO A 50 19.68 9.32 9.59
N PHE A 51 20.12 9.86 10.72
CA PHE A 51 19.57 11.09 11.28
C PHE A 51 20.44 12.33 11.02
N ASN A 52 21.74 12.13 10.76
CA ASN A 52 22.71 13.24 10.62
C ASN A 52 23.38 13.28 9.25
N GLU A 53 23.50 12.15 8.55
CA GLU A 53 24.34 12.03 7.35
C GLU A 53 23.56 11.66 6.09
N ILE A 54 22.32 11.11 6.25
CA ILE A 54 21.52 10.66 5.11
C ILE A 54 20.39 11.65 4.83
N TYR A 55 20.28 12.10 3.59
CA TYR A 55 19.11 12.88 3.17
C TYR A 55 17.90 11.97 2.91
N LEU A 56 16.91 12.08 3.78
CA LEU A 56 15.69 11.27 3.74
C LEU A 56 14.48 12.11 3.30
N GLN A 57 14.28 12.20 1.99
CA GLN A 57 13.16 12.98 1.43
C GLN A 57 11.80 12.41 1.82
N TYR A 58 11.67 11.10 1.94
CA TYR A 58 10.38 10.42 2.12
C TYR A 58 10.25 9.67 3.46
N GLY A 59 11.32 9.63 4.24
CA GLY A 59 11.40 8.90 5.50
C GLY A 59 12.29 7.65 5.42
N LEU A 60 12.52 7.05 6.59
CA LEU A 60 13.47 5.94 6.77
C LEU A 60 12.92 4.58 6.30
N GLY A 61 11.60 4.42 6.24
CA GLY A 61 11.00 3.09 6.08
C GLY A 61 11.42 2.38 4.80
N GLN A 62 11.45 3.08 3.66
CA GLN A 62 11.79 2.47 2.38
C GLN A 62 13.27 2.07 2.29
N PRO A 63 14.26 2.91 2.65
CA PRO A 63 15.66 2.52 2.68
C PRO A 63 15.95 1.34 3.62
N PHE A 64 15.35 1.31 4.82
CA PHE A 64 15.46 0.17 5.73
C PHE A 64 14.82 -1.12 5.16
N PHE A 65 13.68 -1.01 4.53
CA PHE A 65 13.05 -2.14 3.85
C PHE A 65 13.97 -2.74 2.78
N PHE A 66 14.59 -1.89 1.96
CA PHE A 66 15.55 -2.34 0.96
C PHE A 66 16.83 -2.92 1.59
N LEU A 67 17.28 -2.38 2.72
CA LEU A 67 18.40 -2.96 3.46
C LEU A 67 18.09 -4.39 3.92
N ILE A 68 16.89 -4.65 4.41
CA ILE A 68 16.45 -6.00 4.78
C ILE A 68 16.40 -6.91 3.53
N LEU A 69 15.78 -6.45 2.45
CA LEU A 69 15.67 -7.22 1.22
C LEU A 69 17.01 -7.50 0.54
N SER A 70 18.00 -6.61 0.74
CA SER A 70 19.34 -6.78 0.18
C SER A 70 20.10 -8.00 0.71
N LYS A 71 19.62 -8.58 1.80
CA LYS A 71 20.13 -9.87 2.32
C LYS A 71 19.71 -11.07 1.46
N ILE A 72 18.71 -10.90 0.61
CA ILE A 72 18.14 -11.98 -0.21
C ILE A 72 18.48 -11.77 -1.69
N PHE A 73 18.44 -10.53 -2.17
CA PHE A 73 18.73 -10.21 -3.56
C PHE A 73 19.38 -8.81 -3.70
N SER A 74 20.01 -8.54 -4.84
CA SER A 74 20.63 -7.24 -5.09
C SER A 74 19.57 -6.14 -5.27
N ILE A 75 19.73 -5.02 -4.55
CA ILE A 75 18.89 -3.84 -4.72
C ILE A 75 19.54 -2.95 -5.79
N ASN A 76 18.79 -2.74 -6.85
CA ASN A 76 19.14 -1.89 -7.98
C ASN A 76 17.86 -1.30 -8.59
N TYR A 77 17.99 -0.52 -9.62
CA TYR A 77 16.88 0.11 -10.33
C TYR A 77 15.76 -0.88 -10.72
N LEU A 78 16.12 -2.02 -11.32
CA LEU A 78 15.14 -3.01 -11.78
C LEU A 78 14.42 -3.68 -10.59
N SER A 79 15.17 -4.05 -9.55
CA SER A 79 14.56 -4.69 -8.36
C SER A 79 13.57 -3.76 -7.65
N ILE A 80 13.87 -2.46 -7.56
CA ILE A 80 12.93 -1.47 -7.00
C ILE A 80 11.67 -1.39 -7.85
N GLY A 81 11.81 -1.37 -9.18
CA GLY A 81 10.68 -1.40 -10.10
C GLY A 81 9.80 -2.63 -9.93
N TYR A 82 10.40 -3.82 -9.81
CA TYR A 82 9.66 -5.06 -9.53
C TYR A 82 8.92 -5.03 -8.19
N ILE A 83 9.59 -4.55 -7.14
CA ILE A 83 8.99 -4.43 -5.80
C ILE A 83 7.79 -3.49 -5.85
N THR A 84 7.95 -2.34 -6.52
CA THR A 84 6.87 -1.35 -6.68
C THR A 84 5.68 -1.94 -7.45
N ALA A 85 5.93 -2.60 -8.58
CA ALA A 85 4.90 -3.23 -9.39
C ALA A 85 4.16 -4.33 -8.61
N LEU A 86 4.89 -5.16 -7.87
CA LEU A 86 4.30 -6.22 -7.05
C LEU A 86 3.47 -5.64 -5.90
N ALA A 87 3.98 -4.64 -5.18
CA ALA A 87 3.25 -3.97 -4.11
C ALA A 87 1.95 -3.33 -4.64
N TYR A 88 1.99 -2.72 -5.82
CA TYR A 88 0.82 -2.15 -6.47
C TYR A 88 -0.23 -3.22 -6.81
N ALA A 89 0.17 -4.31 -7.46
CA ALA A 89 -0.75 -5.38 -7.81
C ALA A 89 -1.39 -6.05 -6.57
N ILE A 90 -0.61 -6.28 -5.50
CA ILE A 90 -1.13 -6.79 -4.23
C ILE A 90 -2.12 -5.79 -3.63
N ASN A 91 -1.81 -4.49 -3.67
CA ASN A 91 -2.71 -3.45 -3.17
C ASN A 91 -4.06 -3.44 -3.92
N LEU A 92 -4.04 -3.55 -5.25
CA LEU A 92 -5.25 -3.68 -6.06
C LEU A 92 -6.08 -4.92 -5.69
N LEU A 93 -5.43 -6.06 -5.47
CA LEU A 93 -6.10 -7.28 -5.00
C LEU A 93 -6.78 -7.06 -3.64
N LEU A 94 -6.11 -6.41 -2.70
CA LEU A 94 -6.67 -6.11 -1.38
C LEU A 94 -7.83 -5.13 -1.47
N ILE A 95 -7.72 -4.09 -2.31
CA ILE A 95 -8.81 -3.14 -2.59
C ILE A 95 -10.02 -3.88 -3.16
N TYR A 96 -9.82 -4.81 -4.10
CA TYR A 96 -10.90 -5.65 -4.61
C TYR A 96 -11.57 -6.48 -3.51
N ILE A 97 -10.80 -7.13 -2.65
CA ILE A 97 -11.32 -7.93 -1.53
C ILE A 97 -12.13 -7.06 -0.56
N ILE A 98 -11.66 -5.84 -0.26
CA ILE A 98 -12.36 -4.89 0.60
C ILE A 98 -13.65 -4.41 -0.09
N SER A 99 -13.56 -3.98 -1.33
CA SER A 99 -14.70 -3.42 -2.07
C SER A 99 -15.84 -4.42 -2.23
N LYS A 100 -15.54 -5.71 -2.42
CA LYS A 100 -16.56 -6.78 -2.49
C LYS A 100 -17.42 -6.94 -1.23
N LYS A 101 -17.04 -6.36 -0.11
CA LYS A 101 -17.87 -6.35 1.11
C LYS A 101 -18.98 -5.32 1.06
N TYR A 102 -18.83 -4.30 0.24
CA TYR A 102 -19.73 -3.14 0.18
C TYR A 102 -20.34 -2.95 -1.20
N LEU A 103 -19.72 -3.48 -2.25
CA LEU A 103 -20.14 -3.37 -3.63
C LEU A 103 -20.41 -4.74 -4.23
N SER A 104 -21.19 -4.76 -5.31
CA SER A 104 -21.30 -5.97 -6.12
C SER A 104 -19.95 -6.35 -6.74
N GLU A 105 -19.79 -7.61 -7.11
CA GLU A 105 -18.54 -8.12 -7.70
C GLU A 105 -18.16 -7.38 -9.00
N HIS A 106 -19.14 -7.04 -9.83
CA HIS A 106 -18.92 -6.28 -11.07
C HIS A 106 -18.48 -4.83 -10.80
N LEU A 107 -19.09 -4.16 -9.82
CA LEU A 107 -18.67 -2.81 -9.43
C LEU A 107 -17.28 -2.82 -8.81
N SER A 108 -16.92 -3.86 -8.07
CA SER A 108 -15.55 -4.02 -7.53
C SER A 108 -14.53 -4.22 -8.65
N LEU A 109 -14.84 -5.00 -9.69
CA LEU A 109 -13.98 -5.14 -10.87
C LEU A 109 -13.86 -3.82 -11.64
N LEU A 110 -14.98 -3.12 -11.83
CA LEU A 110 -14.98 -1.81 -12.48
C LEU A 110 -14.10 -0.79 -11.72
N LEU A 111 -14.18 -0.80 -10.38
CA LEU A 111 -13.32 0.03 -9.53
C LEU A 111 -11.84 -0.27 -9.79
N ILE A 112 -11.43 -1.54 -9.83
CA ILE A 112 -10.03 -1.91 -10.12
C ILE A 112 -9.63 -1.46 -11.52
N PHE A 113 -10.50 -1.65 -12.52
CA PHE A 113 -10.24 -1.20 -13.88
C PHE A 113 -10.02 0.33 -13.96
N ILE A 114 -10.87 1.11 -13.27
CA ILE A 114 -10.74 2.57 -13.19
C ILE A 114 -9.41 2.96 -12.53
N ILE A 115 -9.06 2.32 -11.40
CA ILE A 115 -7.80 2.62 -10.70
C ILE A 115 -6.60 2.35 -11.61
N ILE A 116 -6.58 1.22 -12.32
CA ILE A 116 -5.52 0.89 -13.29
C ILE A 116 -5.49 1.91 -14.43
N GLY A 117 -6.64 2.31 -14.95
CA GLY A 117 -6.75 3.29 -16.04
C GLY A 117 -6.27 4.70 -15.67
N LEU A 118 -6.44 5.10 -14.41
CA LEU A 118 -6.01 6.41 -13.92
C LEU A 118 -4.54 6.44 -13.48
N HIS A 119 -3.96 5.28 -13.18
CA HIS A 119 -2.66 5.17 -12.51
C HIS A 119 -1.42 5.10 -13.42
N PRO A 120 -1.47 4.73 -14.71
CA PRO A 120 -0.27 4.60 -15.54
C PRO A 120 0.55 5.89 -15.70
N TYR A 121 -0.03 7.04 -15.37
CA TYR A 121 0.66 8.33 -15.42
C TYR A 121 1.44 8.68 -14.14
N ILE A 122 1.36 7.86 -13.08
CA ILE A 122 1.88 8.21 -11.73
C ILE A 122 2.67 7.06 -11.11
N ILE A 123 3.03 6.02 -11.86
CA ILE A 123 3.74 4.85 -11.31
C ILE A 123 5.23 5.16 -11.20
N TYR A 124 5.60 5.85 -10.14
CA TYR A 124 6.99 5.97 -9.70
C TYR A 124 7.25 5.02 -8.54
N PRO A 125 8.51 4.61 -8.30
CA PRO A 125 8.88 3.75 -7.17
C PRO A 125 8.87 4.49 -5.84
N TRP A 126 7.85 5.29 -5.63
CA TRP A 126 7.70 6.09 -4.44
C TRP A 126 7.29 5.22 -3.26
N PRO A 127 7.67 5.60 -2.03
CA PRO A 127 7.24 4.88 -0.83
C PRO A 127 5.72 4.83 -0.66
N ASP A 128 4.96 5.60 -1.46
CA ASP A 128 3.49 5.56 -1.48
C ASP A 128 2.91 4.18 -1.69
N TYR A 129 3.50 3.34 -2.54
CA TYR A 129 2.99 2.00 -2.79
C TYR A 129 3.10 1.11 -1.56
N LEU A 130 4.23 1.20 -0.84
CA LEU A 130 4.42 0.46 0.40
C LEU A 130 3.53 1.00 1.51
N SER A 131 3.40 2.34 1.63
CA SER A 131 2.49 2.97 2.59
C SER A 131 1.03 2.62 2.31
N SER A 132 0.61 2.71 1.05
CA SER A 132 -0.74 2.34 0.63
C SER A 132 -1.04 0.86 0.88
N LEU A 133 -0.08 -0.03 0.60
CA LEU A 133 -0.20 -1.46 0.87
C LEU A 133 -0.38 -1.71 2.37
N CYS A 134 0.44 -1.11 3.22
CA CYS A 134 0.32 -1.23 4.67
C CYS A 134 -1.03 -0.68 5.18
N LEU A 135 -1.47 0.48 4.68
CA LEU A 135 -2.78 1.05 5.02
C LEU A 135 -3.93 0.10 4.62
N THR A 136 -3.88 -0.45 3.41
CA THR A 136 -4.92 -1.34 2.90
C THR A 136 -4.97 -2.66 3.68
N ILE A 137 -3.81 -3.23 4.06
CA ILE A 137 -3.72 -4.39 4.95
C ILE A 137 -4.35 -4.07 6.31
N SER A 138 -4.01 -2.90 6.88
CA SER A 138 -4.58 -2.45 8.15
C SER A 138 -6.10 -2.37 8.10
N ILE A 139 -6.66 -1.73 7.07
CA ILE A 139 -8.11 -1.62 6.84
C ILE A 139 -8.73 -3.02 6.72
N LEU A 140 -8.14 -3.92 5.93
CA LEU A 140 -8.64 -5.28 5.75
C LEU A 140 -8.68 -6.06 7.07
N ILE A 141 -7.64 -5.97 7.89
CA ILE A 141 -7.59 -6.60 9.21
C ILE A 141 -8.66 -6.01 10.12
N TYR A 142 -8.76 -4.68 10.19
CA TYR A 142 -9.71 -3.98 11.05
C TYR A 142 -11.16 -4.34 10.75
N ILE A 143 -11.57 -4.33 9.48
CA ILE A 143 -12.97 -4.63 9.09
C ILE A 143 -13.33 -6.11 9.18
N ASN A 144 -12.32 -7.00 9.28
CA ASN A 144 -12.55 -8.45 9.39
C ASN A 144 -12.52 -8.97 10.82
N SER A 145 -12.22 -8.14 11.81
CA SER A 145 -11.93 -8.62 13.14
C SER A 145 -12.59 -7.84 14.25
N ASN A 146 -13.15 -8.61 15.19
CA ASN A 146 -13.60 -8.11 16.50
C ASN A 146 -12.61 -8.46 17.64
N LYS A 147 -11.45 -9.05 17.32
CA LYS A 147 -10.48 -9.50 18.32
C LYS A 147 -9.43 -8.41 18.59
N VAL A 148 -9.20 -8.12 19.85
CA VAL A 148 -8.29 -7.03 20.29
C VAL A 148 -6.88 -7.16 19.70
N TYR A 149 -6.31 -8.37 19.65
CA TYR A 149 -4.98 -8.55 19.08
C TYR A 149 -4.89 -8.23 17.59
N LEU A 150 -5.97 -8.42 16.82
CA LEU A 150 -6.01 -8.06 15.41
C LEU A 150 -6.16 -6.54 15.21
N ILE A 151 -6.84 -5.85 16.12
CA ILE A 151 -6.85 -4.38 16.14
C ILE A 151 -5.43 -3.86 16.38
N PHE A 152 -4.69 -4.49 17.30
CA PHE A 152 -3.29 -4.16 17.54
C PHE A 152 -2.41 -4.39 16.29
N ILE A 153 -2.57 -5.52 15.61
CA ILE A 153 -1.86 -5.79 14.35
C ILE A 153 -2.23 -4.75 13.27
N SER A 154 -3.52 -4.38 13.17
CA SER A 154 -3.95 -3.30 12.27
C SER A 154 -3.23 -1.98 12.58
N ALA A 155 -3.11 -1.61 13.86
CA ALA A 155 -2.40 -0.41 14.28
C ALA A 155 -0.89 -0.46 13.95
N LEU A 156 -0.24 -1.62 14.04
CA LEU A 156 1.14 -1.81 13.59
C LEU A 156 1.30 -1.53 12.10
N PHE A 157 0.37 -2.00 11.26
CA PHE A 157 0.40 -1.70 9.82
C PHE A 157 0.14 -0.22 9.54
N LEU A 158 -0.69 0.48 10.32
CA LEU A 158 -0.83 1.95 10.22
C LEU A 158 0.49 2.66 10.54
N SER A 159 1.19 2.23 11.59
CA SER A 159 2.50 2.78 11.96
C SER A 159 3.53 2.54 10.86
N LEU A 160 3.55 1.35 10.26
CA LEU A 160 4.41 1.07 9.10
C LEU A 160 4.09 1.95 7.90
N ALA A 161 2.80 2.21 7.60
CA ALA A 161 2.40 3.11 6.54
C ALA A 161 2.97 4.53 6.76
N TYR A 162 2.95 5.03 7.99
CA TYR A 162 3.56 6.32 8.37
C TYR A 162 5.09 6.30 8.24
N ILE A 163 5.75 5.23 8.69
CA ILE A 163 7.21 5.08 8.62
C ILE A 163 7.70 5.05 7.16
N PHE A 164 6.95 4.41 6.26
CA PHE A 164 7.25 4.43 4.84
C PHE A 164 7.08 5.83 4.23
N ARG A 165 6.03 6.55 4.63
CA ARG A 165 5.80 7.91 4.15
C ARG A 165 4.99 8.74 5.15
N THR A 166 5.59 9.80 5.66
CA THR A 166 5.00 10.66 6.69
C THR A 166 3.73 11.38 6.23
N SER A 167 3.58 11.69 4.92
CA SER A 167 2.36 12.30 4.37
C SER A 167 1.11 11.42 4.53
N TYR A 168 1.27 10.12 4.77
CA TYR A 168 0.15 9.21 5.05
C TYR A 168 -0.52 9.46 6.41
N LEU A 169 0.05 10.33 7.25
CA LEU A 169 -0.60 10.75 8.51
C LEU A 169 -2.03 11.26 8.29
N VAL A 170 -2.27 11.98 7.19
CA VAL A 170 -3.61 12.48 6.85
C VAL A 170 -4.58 11.31 6.57
N ASN A 171 -4.17 10.34 5.76
CA ASN A 171 -5.00 9.17 5.44
C ASN A 171 -5.25 8.30 6.67
N ILE A 172 -4.25 8.14 7.54
CA ILE A 172 -4.37 7.41 8.81
C ILE A 172 -5.34 8.12 9.74
N SER A 173 -5.23 9.45 9.87
CA SER A 173 -6.14 10.26 10.70
C SER A 173 -7.59 10.16 10.22
N LEU A 174 -7.80 10.24 8.90
CA LEU A 174 -9.13 10.06 8.30
C LEU A 174 -9.69 8.65 8.58
N PHE A 175 -8.87 7.62 8.45
CA PHE A 175 -9.29 6.24 8.76
C PHE A 175 -9.69 6.09 10.22
N ILE A 176 -8.92 6.64 11.15
CA ILE A 176 -9.22 6.61 12.60
C ILE A 176 -10.51 7.36 12.89
N LEU A 177 -10.70 8.57 12.35
CA LEU A 177 -11.91 9.38 12.54
C LEU A 177 -13.15 8.65 12.03
N ILE A 178 -13.10 8.08 10.83
CA ILE A 178 -14.20 7.30 10.25
C ILE A 178 -14.51 6.08 11.13
N SER A 179 -13.47 5.38 11.60
CA SER A 179 -13.64 4.21 12.48
C SER A 179 -14.31 4.57 13.81
N ILE A 180 -13.92 5.70 14.42
CA ILE A 180 -14.55 6.20 15.65
C ILE A 180 -16.02 6.56 15.38
N PHE A 181 -16.30 7.25 14.26
CA PHE A 181 -17.66 7.67 13.92
C PHE A 181 -18.60 6.48 13.68
N ILE A 182 -18.14 5.45 12.98
CA ILE A 182 -18.92 4.22 12.74
C ILE A 182 -19.18 3.50 14.07
N ASN A 183 -18.15 3.33 14.90
CA ASN A 183 -18.30 2.67 16.20
C ASN A 183 -19.20 3.46 17.15
N TYR A 184 -19.11 4.80 17.15
CA TYR A 184 -19.99 5.65 17.94
C TYR A 184 -21.46 5.50 17.55
N LYS A 185 -21.77 5.50 16.25
CA LYS A 185 -23.15 5.24 15.77
C LYS A 185 -23.66 3.88 16.20
N PHE A 186 -22.83 2.85 16.11
CA PHE A 186 -23.20 1.49 16.51
C PHE A 186 -23.46 1.37 18.02
N ILE A 187 -22.62 1.99 18.86
CA ILE A 187 -22.79 2.04 20.30
C ILE A 187 -24.07 2.80 20.67
N LYS A 188 -24.33 3.93 20.02
CA LYS A 188 -25.53 4.73 20.24
C LYS A 188 -26.80 3.99 19.84
N SER A 189 -26.77 3.26 18.72
CA SER A 189 -27.92 2.47 18.28
C SER A 189 -28.26 1.31 19.20
N LYS A 190 -27.25 0.65 19.78
CA LYS A 190 -27.47 -0.38 20.80
C LYS A 190 -28.00 0.16 22.11
N LYS A 191 -27.62 1.37 22.55
CA LYS A 191 -28.17 2.03 23.72
C LYS A 191 -29.68 2.37 23.59
N ILE A 192 -30.15 2.64 22.39
CA ILE A 192 -31.57 2.92 22.10
C ILE A 192 -32.42 1.64 22.21
N LEU A 193 -31.82 0.45 22.03
CA LEU A 193 -32.52 -0.84 22.13
C LEU A 193 -32.61 -1.35 23.60
N TYR A 194 -31.97 -0.70 24.58
CA TYR A 194 -32.04 -1.03 26.00
C TYR A 194 -32.76 0.03 26.86
N PHE A 195 -33.46 1.00 26.24
CA PHE A 195 -34.40 1.94 26.81
C PHE A 195 -35.75 1.83 26.09
#